data_8252a87600ba4c0499fbb97859507f4c
#
_entry.id   8252a87600ba4c0499fbb97859507f4c
#
_cell.length_a   1.000
_cell.length_b   1.000
_cell.length_c   1.000
_cell.angle_alpha   90.00
_cell.angle_beta   90.00
_cell.angle_gamma   90.00
#
_symmetry.space_group_name_H-M   'P 1'
#
loop_
_entity.id
_entity.type
_entity.pdbx_description
1 polymer ?
#
loop_
_entity_poly.entity_id
_entity_poly.type
_entity_poly.pdbx_seq_one_letter_code
_entity_poly.pdbx_strand_id
1 'polypeptide(L)'
;MAFYLKFESNGEDLYPRLRELVERDAIPPTNRVRYEMMRRLGYFVTESSEHFAEYVPWFIKRDRPDLIDSFNIPLDEYPRRCEAQIADWESERARLEGGGPMEVRRSFEYAATIIRSVVTGKPRVIYGNVANDALIDDLPSGCTVEVPCLVDGNGVQPTRIGALPPQLAALMRTNINVQQLTVEAALSGRREHVYHAAMLEIGRAHV
;
A
#
# COMPACT_ATOMS: atom_id res chain seq x y z
N MET A 1 -3.38 2.46 2.49
CA MET A 1 -4.38 1.99 1.50
C MET A 1 -4.40 2.96 0.33
N ALA A 2 -4.17 2.46 -0.88
CA ALA A 2 -4.23 3.27 -2.10
C ALA A 2 -4.85 2.48 -3.27
N PHE A 3 -5.30 3.18 -4.32
CA PHE A 3 -5.93 2.60 -5.49
C PHE A 3 -5.36 3.20 -6.77
N TYR A 4 -5.27 2.40 -7.82
CA TYR A 4 -4.94 2.89 -9.15
C TYR A 4 -6.14 3.61 -9.75
N LEU A 5 -6.16 4.95 -9.72
CA LEU A 5 -7.19 5.73 -10.42
C LEU A 5 -7.03 5.64 -11.93
N LYS A 6 -5.79 5.48 -12.38
CA LYS A 6 -5.40 5.14 -13.75
C LYS A 6 -4.44 3.96 -13.72
N PHE A 7 -4.60 3.04 -14.64
CA PHE A 7 -3.72 1.89 -14.81
C PHE A 7 -3.40 1.73 -16.30
N GLU A 8 -2.35 2.40 -16.73
CA GLU A 8 -1.99 2.56 -18.12
C GLU A 8 -0.57 2.06 -18.40
N SER A 9 -0.36 1.52 -19.60
CA SER A 9 0.98 1.19 -20.11
C SER A 9 1.07 1.64 -21.55
N ASN A 10 2.09 2.44 -21.89
CA ASN A 10 2.30 3.02 -23.23
C ASN A 10 1.06 3.74 -23.80
N GLY A 11 0.28 4.41 -22.93
CA GLY A 11 -0.95 5.12 -23.30
C GLY A 11 -2.19 4.23 -23.48
N GLU A 12 -2.09 2.93 -23.24
CA GLU A 12 -3.21 2.00 -23.26
C GLU A 12 -3.78 1.81 -21.85
N ASP A 13 -5.11 1.99 -21.68
CA ASP A 13 -5.81 1.64 -20.44
C ASP A 13 -5.84 0.13 -20.24
N LEU A 14 -5.31 -0.35 -19.13
CA LEU A 14 -5.23 -1.77 -18.79
C LEU A 14 -6.44 -2.29 -17.99
N TYR A 15 -7.36 -1.43 -17.56
CA TYR A 15 -8.56 -1.87 -16.84
C TYR A 15 -9.42 -2.86 -17.62
N PRO A 16 -9.63 -2.71 -18.96
CA PRO A 16 -10.35 -3.72 -19.74
C PRO A 16 -9.71 -5.11 -19.64
N ARG A 17 -8.38 -5.20 -19.68
CA ARG A 17 -7.65 -6.48 -19.55
C ARG A 17 -7.82 -7.10 -18.16
N LEU A 18 -7.80 -6.27 -17.10
CA LEU A 18 -8.04 -6.77 -15.74
C LEU A 18 -9.45 -7.33 -15.59
N ARG A 19 -10.46 -6.68 -16.20
CA ARG A 19 -11.85 -7.14 -16.18
C ARG A 19 -12.01 -8.47 -16.97
N GLU A 20 -11.34 -8.60 -18.09
CA GLU A 20 -11.32 -9.83 -18.87
C GLU A 20 -10.80 -11.03 -18.07
N LEU A 21 -9.77 -10.84 -17.23
CA LEU A 21 -9.28 -11.89 -16.34
C LEU A 21 -10.34 -12.33 -15.31
N VAL A 22 -11.16 -11.39 -14.83
CA VAL A 22 -12.30 -11.72 -13.94
C VAL A 22 -13.35 -12.55 -14.69
N GLU A 23 -13.71 -12.15 -15.89
CA GLU A 23 -14.73 -12.84 -16.72
C GLU A 23 -14.30 -14.27 -17.11
N ARG A 24 -13.01 -14.48 -17.30
CA ARG A 24 -12.43 -15.79 -17.64
C ARG A 24 -12.07 -16.66 -16.44
N ASP A 25 -12.33 -16.19 -15.22
CA ASP A 25 -11.88 -16.84 -13.97
C ASP A 25 -10.37 -17.16 -13.96
N ALA A 26 -9.59 -16.27 -14.58
CA ALA A 26 -8.13 -16.39 -14.71
C ALA A 26 -7.37 -15.50 -13.72
N ILE A 27 -7.96 -15.22 -12.56
CA ILE A 27 -7.37 -14.38 -11.53
C ILE A 27 -6.21 -15.12 -10.85
N PRO A 28 -4.99 -14.54 -10.81
CA PRO A 28 -3.89 -15.13 -10.05
C PRO A 28 -4.28 -15.32 -8.57
N PRO A 29 -4.02 -16.49 -7.96
CA PRO A 29 -4.41 -16.79 -6.58
C PRO A 29 -3.95 -15.73 -5.56
N THR A 30 -2.76 -15.16 -5.74
CA THR A 30 -2.19 -14.12 -4.89
C THR A 30 -2.87 -12.76 -5.00
N ASN A 31 -3.75 -12.58 -5.99
CA ASN A 31 -4.42 -11.31 -6.26
C ASN A 31 -5.95 -11.35 -6.07
N ARG A 32 -6.51 -12.42 -5.52
CA ARG A 32 -7.96 -12.61 -5.39
C ARG A 32 -8.66 -11.46 -4.67
N VAL A 33 -8.11 -10.98 -3.55
CA VAL A 33 -8.67 -9.84 -2.81
C VAL A 33 -8.66 -8.57 -3.66
N ARG A 34 -7.55 -8.29 -4.37
CA ARG A 34 -7.41 -7.10 -5.21
C ARG A 34 -8.43 -7.06 -6.35
N TYR A 35 -8.65 -8.20 -7.00
CA TYR A 35 -9.66 -8.32 -8.07
C TYR A 35 -11.08 -8.25 -7.54
N GLU A 36 -11.37 -8.83 -6.36
CA GLU A 36 -12.68 -8.69 -5.72
C GLU A 36 -12.96 -7.22 -5.38
N MET A 37 -11.98 -6.49 -4.87
CA MET A 37 -12.12 -5.07 -4.61
C MET A 37 -12.35 -4.26 -5.88
N MET A 38 -11.62 -4.55 -6.96
CA MET A 38 -11.88 -3.92 -8.26
C MET A 38 -13.30 -4.18 -8.74
N ARG A 39 -13.79 -5.42 -8.61
CA ARG A 39 -15.16 -5.78 -8.99
C ARG A 39 -16.21 -5.00 -8.20
N ARG A 40 -15.97 -4.77 -6.90
CA ARG A 40 -16.90 -4.11 -5.98
C ARG A 40 -16.82 -2.58 -6.01
N LEU A 41 -15.61 -2.04 -6.04
CA LEU A 41 -15.37 -0.60 -5.93
C LEU A 41 -14.98 0.07 -7.25
N GLY A 42 -14.75 -0.72 -8.31
CA GLY A 42 -14.42 -0.22 -9.64
C GLY A 42 -12.93 0.04 -9.88
N TYR A 43 -12.08 -0.03 -8.83
CA TYR A 43 -10.67 0.32 -8.90
C TYR A 43 -9.78 -0.77 -8.31
N PHE A 44 -8.63 -1.00 -8.95
CA PHE A 44 -7.65 -1.98 -8.51
C PHE A 44 -6.81 -1.43 -7.36
N VAL A 45 -6.56 -2.27 -6.36
CA VAL A 45 -5.83 -1.89 -5.14
C VAL A 45 -4.33 -1.94 -5.38
N THR A 46 -3.57 -0.99 -4.83
CA THR A 46 -2.09 -0.98 -4.92
C THR A 46 -1.46 -1.98 -3.95
N GLU A 47 -2.05 -2.16 -2.77
CA GLU A 47 -1.60 -3.09 -1.73
C GLU A 47 -1.67 -4.56 -2.19
N SER A 48 -0.89 -5.44 -1.59
CA SER A 48 -1.07 -6.88 -1.75
C SER A 48 -2.43 -7.34 -1.24
N SER A 49 -2.91 -8.50 -1.71
CA SER A 49 -4.16 -9.08 -1.22
C SER A 49 -4.17 -9.29 0.29
N GLU A 50 -3.04 -9.75 0.83
CA GLU A 50 -2.79 -9.95 2.25
C GLU A 50 -2.99 -8.66 3.05
N HIS A 51 -2.21 -7.63 2.76
CA HIS A 51 -2.28 -6.36 3.48
C HIS A 51 -3.63 -5.67 3.33
N PHE A 52 -4.23 -5.70 2.14
CA PHE A 52 -5.54 -5.11 1.98
C PHE A 52 -6.62 -5.83 2.78
N ALA A 53 -6.55 -7.17 2.86
CA ALA A 53 -7.48 -7.95 3.67
C ALA A 53 -7.45 -7.57 5.16
N GLU A 54 -6.30 -7.13 5.65
CA GLU A 54 -6.12 -6.64 7.03
C GLU A 54 -6.73 -5.26 7.28
N TYR A 55 -6.89 -4.43 6.22
CA TYR A 55 -7.39 -3.06 6.35
C TYR A 55 -8.92 -2.95 6.30
N VAL A 56 -9.63 -4.03 6.03
CA VAL A 56 -11.09 -4.04 5.85
C VAL A 56 -11.75 -5.23 6.53
N PRO A 57 -13.01 -5.11 7.00
CA PRO A 57 -13.69 -6.17 7.78
C PRO A 57 -14.30 -7.27 6.92
N TRP A 58 -13.92 -7.41 5.65
CA TRP A 58 -14.68 -8.23 4.72
C TRP A 58 -14.11 -9.63 4.48
N PHE A 59 -12.82 -9.82 4.68
CA PHE A 59 -12.10 -11.03 4.29
C PHE A 59 -11.66 -11.90 5.46
N ILE A 60 -11.17 -11.30 6.54
CA ILE A 60 -10.71 -12.02 7.73
C ILE A 60 -11.80 -11.88 8.80
N LYS A 61 -12.60 -12.94 8.95
CA LYS A 61 -13.74 -12.98 9.88
C LYS A 61 -13.69 -14.24 10.72
N ARG A 62 -13.94 -14.08 12.04
CA ARG A 62 -13.95 -15.21 13.00
C ARG A 62 -14.99 -16.29 12.64
N ASP A 63 -16.14 -15.88 12.16
CA ASP A 63 -17.29 -16.74 11.83
C ASP A 63 -17.26 -17.25 10.37
N ARG A 64 -16.28 -16.83 9.57
CA ARG A 64 -16.16 -17.17 8.16
C ARG A 64 -14.71 -17.52 7.77
N PRO A 65 -14.13 -18.58 8.36
CA PRO A 65 -12.76 -19.00 8.02
C PRO A 65 -12.64 -19.44 6.56
N ASP A 66 -13.74 -19.87 5.94
CA ASP A 66 -13.82 -20.22 4.51
C ASP A 66 -13.38 -19.09 3.57
N LEU A 67 -13.50 -17.82 3.99
CA LEU A 67 -13.06 -16.67 3.19
C LEU A 67 -11.53 -16.59 3.10
N ILE A 68 -10.83 -16.99 4.14
CA ILE A 68 -9.35 -16.99 4.15
C ILE A 68 -8.83 -17.93 3.05
N ASP A 69 -9.38 -19.13 2.97
CA ASP A 69 -9.03 -20.11 1.94
C ASP A 69 -9.50 -19.66 0.55
N SER A 70 -10.74 -19.18 0.45
CA SER A 70 -11.33 -18.73 -0.82
C SER A 70 -10.56 -17.60 -1.48
N PHE A 71 -10.06 -16.67 -0.67
CA PHE A 71 -9.27 -15.53 -1.14
C PHE A 71 -7.77 -15.76 -1.10
N ASN A 72 -7.33 -16.96 -0.68
CA ASN A 72 -5.92 -17.33 -0.55
C ASN A 72 -5.12 -16.31 0.26
N ILE A 73 -5.62 -15.97 1.46
CA ILE A 73 -4.99 -15.00 2.35
C ILE A 73 -3.98 -15.75 3.24
N PRO A 74 -2.67 -15.46 3.11
CA PRO A 74 -1.68 -16.09 3.96
C PRO A 74 -1.76 -15.52 5.39
N LEU A 75 -2.03 -16.37 6.36
CA LEU A 75 -1.92 -16.01 7.77
C LEU A 75 -0.47 -16.18 8.23
N ASP A 76 -0.06 -15.37 9.21
CA ASP A 76 1.29 -15.41 9.82
C ASP A 76 2.45 -15.25 8.81
N GLU A 77 2.22 -14.55 7.72
CA GLU A 77 3.23 -14.36 6.67
C GLU A 77 4.45 -13.58 7.18
N TYR A 78 4.23 -12.54 7.98
CA TYR A 78 5.33 -11.75 8.52
C TYR A 78 6.24 -12.55 9.49
N PRO A 79 5.72 -13.29 10.49
CA PRO A 79 6.53 -14.19 11.29
C PRO A 79 7.34 -15.19 10.45
N ARG A 80 6.73 -15.84 9.45
CA ARG A 80 7.43 -16.79 8.58
C ARG A 80 8.56 -16.13 7.78
N ARG A 81 8.35 -14.91 7.27
CA ARG A 81 9.42 -14.14 6.60
C ARG A 81 10.55 -13.80 7.54
N CYS A 82 10.25 -13.40 8.78
CA CYS A 82 11.26 -13.13 9.79
C CYS A 82 12.07 -14.40 10.12
N GLU A 83 11.42 -15.54 10.33
CA GLU A 83 12.08 -16.81 10.60
C GLU A 83 13.01 -17.23 9.44
N ALA A 84 12.53 -17.13 8.20
CA ALA A 84 13.33 -17.41 7.01
C ALA A 84 14.55 -16.49 6.91
N GLN A 85 14.35 -15.18 7.13
CA GLN A 85 15.44 -14.20 7.08
C GLN A 85 16.48 -14.43 8.18
N ILE A 86 16.06 -14.83 9.39
CA ILE A 86 16.96 -15.18 10.48
C ILE A 86 17.76 -16.44 10.11
N ALA A 87 17.11 -17.46 9.55
CA ALA A 87 17.77 -18.70 9.13
C ALA A 87 18.79 -18.46 8.01
N ASP A 88 18.51 -17.56 7.08
CA ASP A 88 19.39 -17.24 5.96
C ASP A 88 20.54 -16.30 6.34
N TRP A 89 20.45 -15.62 7.47
CA TRP A 89 21.40 -14.58 7.88
C TRP A 89 22.84 -15.06 7.94
N GLU A 90 23.09 -16.22 8.53
CA GLU A 90 24.46 -16.75 8.70
C GLU A 90 25.12 -17.07 7.35
N SER A 91 24.35 -17.56 6.38
CA SER A 91 24.84 -17.82 5.03
C SER A 91 25.15 -16.53 4.28
N GLU A 92 24.27 -15.53 4.40
CA GLU A 92 24.47 -14.21 3.80
C GLU A 92 25.66 -13.47 4.43
N ARG A 93 25.80 -13.55 5.76
CA ARG A 93 26.96 -13.01 6.47
C ARG A 93 28.26 -13.63 5.99
N ALA A 94 28.32 -14.96 5.91
CA ALA A 94 29.52 -15.67 5.41
C ALA A 94 29.84 -15.27 3.96
N ARG A 95 28.84 -15.08 3.12
CA ARG A 95 28.99 -14.59 1.75
C ARG A 95 29.60 -13.18 1.70
N LEU A 96 29.11 -12.27 2.56
CA LEU A 96 29.58 -10.87 2.61
C LEU A 96 31.01 -10.80 3.18
N GLU A 97 31.32 -11.56 4.24
CA GLU A 97 32.65 -11.62 4.88
C GLU A 97 33.68 -12.32 4.00
N GLY A 98 33.24 -13.22 3.13
CA GLY A 98 34.14 -14.00 2.24
C GLY A 98 34.81 -13.19 1.13
N GLY A 99 34.51 -11.90 0.96
CA GLY A 99 35.18 -10.97 0.06
C GLY A 99 35.04 -11.32 -1.43
N GLY A 100 34.10 -12.19 -1.80
CA GLY A 100 33.78 -12.52 -3.18
C GLY A 100 33.13 -11.36 -3.94
N PRO A 101 33.02 -11.41 -5.29
CA PRO A 101 32.37 -10.38 -6.06
C PRO A 101 30.90 -10.26 -5.69
N MET A 102 30.47 -9.05 -5.30
CA MET A 102 29.06 -8.75 -5.09
C MET A 102 28.37 -8.46 -6.43
N GLU A 103 27.31 -9.22 -6.70
CA GLU A 103 26.44 -8.92 -7.83
C GLU A 103 25.60 -7.68 -7.51
N VAL A 104 25.83 -6.57 -8.22
CA VAL A 104 25.05 -5.37 -8.09
C VAL A 104 23.83 -5.47 -9.02
N ARG A 105 22.65 -5.68 -8.43
CA ARG A 105 21.38 -5.71 -9.16
C ARG A 105 20.68 -4.35 -9.03
N ARG A 106 20.13 -3.88 -10.15
CA ARG A 106 19.28 -2.69 -10.14
C ARG A 106 17.96 -3.04 -9.44
N SER A 107 17.65 -2.32 -8.38
CA SER A 107 16.35 -2.43 -7.71
C SER A 107 15.29 -1.52 -8.38
N PHE A 108 14.01 -1.74 -8.03
CA PHE A 108 12.92 -0.86 -8.43
C PHE A 108 12.72 0.32 -7.46
N GLU A 109 13.52 0.40 -6.40
CA GLU A 109 13.46 1.45 -5.40
C GLU A 109 13.81 2.83 -5.99
N TYR A 110 13.14 3.86 -5.48
CA TYR A 110 13.23 5.20 -6.02
C TYR A 110 14.46 6.00 -5.57
N ALA A 111 15.19 5.58 -4.52
CA ALA A 111 16.28 6.37 -3.93
C ALA A 111 17.32 6.84 -4.99
N ALA A 112 17.85 5.92 -5.77
CA ALA A 112 18.82 6.26 -6.81
C ALA A 112 18.24 7.18 -7.89
N THR A 113 16.96 6.99 -8.24
CA THR A 113 16.25 7.83 -9.21
C THR A 113 16.05 9.25 -8.68
N ILE A 114 15.68 9.41 -7.41
CA ILE A 114 15.51 10.70 -6.73
C ILE A 114 16.86 11.44 -6.72
N ILE A 115 17.92 10.81 -6.18
CA ILE A 115 19.27 11.41 -6.10
C ILE A 115 19.73 11.88 -7.48
N ARG A 116 19.63 11.00 -8.48
CA ARG A 116 20.04 11.33 -9.86
C ARG A 116 19.24 12.51 -10.42
N SER A 117 17.92 12.54 -10.20
CA SER A 117 17.07 13.62 -10.73
C SER A 117 17.41 14.95 -10.10
N VAL A 118 17.60 14.98 -8.77
CA VAL A 118 17.99 16.20 -8.07
C VAL A 118 19.36 16.69 -8.50
N VAL A 119 20.37 15.81 -8.60
CA VAL A 119 21.75 16.19 -8.96
C VAL A 119 21.87 16.61 -10.42
N THR A 120 21.17 15.94 -11.33
CA THR A 120 21.31 16.20 -12.77
C THR A 120 20.27 17.15 -13.36
N GLY A 121 19.23 17.50 -12.59
CA GLY A 121 18.08 18.28 -13.07
C GLY A 121 17.18 17.52 -14.05
N LYS A 122 17.44 16.25 -14.33
CA LYS A 122 16.65 15.45 -15.27
C LYS A 122 15.34 14.99 -14.61
N PRO A 123 14.18 15.44 -15.11
CA PRO A 123 12.90 15.15 -14.45
C PRO A 123 12.54 13.66 -14.50
N ARG A 124 11.96 13.18 -13.41
CA ARG A 124 11.36 11.84 -13.25
C ARG A 124 10.10 11.93 -12.41
N VAL A 125 9.19 11.01 -12.64
CA VAL A 125 8.02 10.83 -11.78
C VAL A 125 8.24 9.61 -10.91
N ILE A 126 7.97 9.79 -9.61
CA ILE A 126 7.90 8.72 -8.62
C ILE A 126 6.54 8.77 -7.92
N TYR A 127 6.18 7.73 -7.19
CA TYR A 127 5.04 7.76 -6.28
C TYR A 127 5.58 7.91 -4.87
N GLY A 128 5.20 8.99 -4.20
CA GLY A 128 5.76 9.36 -2.90
C GLY A 128 4.69 9.56 -1.84
N ASN A 129 5.03 9.16 -0.61
CA ASN A 129 4.23 9.44 0.58
C ASN A 129 4.55 10.85 1.07
N VAL A 130 3.57 11.74 1.02
CA VAL A 130 3.70 13.16 1.38
C VAL A 130 2.51 13.63 2.20
N ALA A 131 2.65 14.75 2.90
CA ALA A 131 1.53 15.37 3.59
C ALA A 131 0.47 15.84 2.58
N ASN A 132 -0.81 15.63 2.89
CA ASN A 132 -1.93 16.13 2.10
C ASN A 132 -2.08 17.64 2.31
N ASP A 133 -1.34 18.40 1.53
CA ASP A 133 -1.49 19.86 1.42
C ASP A 133 -2.31 20.18 0.17
N ALA A 134 -3.64 20.05 0.29
CA ALA A 134 -4.61 20.23 -0.80
C ALA A 134 -4.32 19.37 -2.06
N LEU A 135 -3.68 18.23 -1.90
CA LEU A 135 -3.39 17.30 -3.00
C LEU A 135 -4.60 16.41 -3.33
N ILE A 136 -5.29 15.93 -2.29
CA ILE A 136 -6.52 15.14 -2.39
C ILE A 136 -7.61 15.84 -1.57
N ASP A 137 -8.67 16.28 -2.26
CA ASP A 137 -9.69 17.16 -1.69
C ASP A 137 -10.55 16.48 -0.60
N ASP A 138 -10.81 15.18 -0.74
CA ASP A 138 -11.72 14.42 0.13
C ASP A 138 -11.05 13.86 1.38
N LEU A 139 -9.73 14.00 1.51
CA LEU A 139 -8.97 13.49 2.63
C LEU A 139 -8.52 14.64 3.56
N PRO A 140 -8.34 14.37 4.87
CA PRO A 140 -7.94 15.39 5.81
C PRO A 140 -6.61 16.07 5.43
N SER A 141 -6.52 17.38 5.68
CA SER A 141 -5.25 18.10 5.55
C SER A 141 -4.22 17.52 6.53
N GLY A 142 -2.97 17.39 6.06
CA GLY A 142 -1.85 16.89 6.87
C GLY A 142 -1.80 15.36 7.03
N CYS A 143 -2.83 14.60 6.62
CA CYS A 143 -2.68 13.14 6.56
C CYS A 143 -1.65 12.74 5.48
N THR A 144 -1.05 11.58 5.62
CA THR A 144 -0.11 11.08 4.60
C THR A 144 -0.88 10.48 3.43
N VAL A 145 -0.54 10.94 2.22
CA VAL A 145 -1.10 10.45 0.96
C VAL A 145 0.02 10.03 0.00
N GLU A 146 -0.25 9.01 -0.80
CA GLU A 146 0.63 8.57 -1.87
C GLU A 146 0.15 9.19 -3.19
N VAL A 147 0.98 10.03 -3.79
CA VAL A 147 0.67 10.74 -5.05
C VAL A 147 1.86 10.72 -6.00
N PRO A 148 1.65 10.89 -7.31
CA PRO A 148 2.73 11.13 -8.23
C PRO A 148 3.49 12.40 -7.83
N CYS A 149 4.81 12.32 -7.82
CA CYS A 149 5.70 13.45 -7.54
C CYS A 149 6.66 13.64 -8.70
N LEU A 150 6.72 14.85 -9.22
CA LEU A 150 7.80 15.24 -10.13
C LEU A 150 9.08 15.47 -9.30
N VAL A 151 10.17 14.87 -9.74
CA VAL A 151 11.49 15.07 -9.10
C VAL A 151 12.46 15.58 -10.13
N ASP A 152 13.08 16.71 -9.85
CA ASP A 152 14.11 17.35 -10.67
C ASP A 152 15.09 18.16 -9.80
N GLY A 153 15.84 19.12 -10.39
CA GLY A 153 16.76 20.01 -9.67
C GLY A 153 16.12 20.89 -8.57
N ASN A 154 14.79 21.01 -8.56
CA ASN A 154 14.05 21.76 -7.53
C ASN A 154 13.59 20.83 -6.37
N GLY A 155 13.95 19.55 -6.43
CA GLY A 155 13.55 18.57 -5.41
C GLY A 155 12.29 17.80 -5.77
N VAL A 156 11.55 17.37 -4.75
CA VAL A 156 10.33 16.55 -4.88
C VAL A 156 9.10 17.47 -4.88
N GLN A 157 8.32 17.40 -5.95
CA GLN A 157 7.15 18.25 -6.18
C GLN A 157 5.90 17.38 -6.31
N PRO A 158 5.07 17.27 -5.25
CA PRO A 158 3.84 16.47 -5.29
C PRO A 158 2.83 17.01 -6.31
N THR A 159 2.11 16.10 -6.96
CA THR A 159 1.07 16.46 -7.93
C THR A 159 -0.30 16.41 -7.27
N ARG A 160 -1.11 17.45 -7.51
CA ARG A 160 -2.50 17.47 -7.06
C ARG A 160 -3.34 16.46 -7.85
N ILE A 161 -4.10 15.65 -7.12
CA ILE A 161 -5.02 14.64 -7.66
C ILE A 161 -6.44 15.20 -7.77
N GLY A 162 -6.85 16.05 -6.81
CA GLY A 162 -8.22 16.56 -6.71
C GLY A 162 -9.15 15.61 -5.97
N ALA A 163 -10.41 15.53 -6.40
CA ALA A 163 -11.43 14.69 -5.78
C ALA A 163 -11.26 13.20 -6.13
N LEU A 164 -11.51 12.35 -5.15
CA LEU A 164 -11.55 10.89 -5.31
C LEU A 164 -12.97 10.40 -5.61
N PRO A 165 -13.13 9.21 -6.20
CA PRO A 165 -14.40 8.51 -6.17
C PRO A 165 -14.91 8.35 -4.73
N PRO A 166 -16.19 8.69 -4.43
CA PRO A 166 -16.69 8.78 -3.05
C PRO A 166 -16.50 7.50 -2.23
N GLN A 167 -16.66 6.33 -2.86
CA GLN A 167 -16.48 5.04 -2.20
C GLN A 167 -15.04 4.79 -1.75
N LEU A 168 -14.06 5.30 -2.51
CA LEU A 168 -12.64 5.19 -2.15
C LEU A 168 -12.28 6.16 -1.04
N ALA A 169 -12.72 7.42 -1.15
CA ALA A 169 -12.52 8.44 -0.13
C ALA A 169 -13.09 7.99 1.22
N ALA A 170 -14.32 7.47 1.25
CA ALA A 170 -14.97 6.98 2.46
C ALA A 170 -14.17 5.83 3.10
N LEU A 171 -13.73 4.85 2.30
CA LEU A 171 -12.96 3.71 2.79
C LEU A 171 -11.59 4.14 3.32
N MET A 172 -10.85 4.99 2.60
CA MET A 172 -9.56 5.51 3.06
C MET A 172 -9.70 6.28 4.37
N ARG A 173 -10.77 7.05 4.52
CA ARG A 173 -11.02 7.87 5.71
C ARG A 173 -11.20 7.04 6.98
N THR A 174 -11.76 5.84 6.89
CA THR A 174 -11.87 4.95 8.06
C THR A 174 -10.50 4.64 8.67
N ASN A 175 -9.50 4.31 7.84
CA ASN A 175 -8.14 4.03 8.28
C ASN A 175 -7.41 5.30 8.75
N ILE A 176 -7.59 6.43 8.06
CA ILE A 176 -6.97 7.71 8.44
C ILE A 176 -7.45 8.14 9.83
N ASN A 177 -8.73 7.98 10.14
CA ASN A 177 -9.29 8.33 11.45
C ASN A 177 -8.60 7.56 12.59
N VAL A 178 -8.37 6.25 12.41
CA VAL A 178 -7.67 5.41 13.39
C VAL A 178 -6.22 5.86 13.55
N GLN A 179 -5.52 6.09 12.45
CA GLN A 179 -4.13 6.55 12.46
C GLN A 179 -3.99 7.91 13.13
N GLN A 180 -4.89 8.84 12.84
CA GLN A 180 -4.90 10.18 13.43
C GLN A 180 -5.10 10.11 14.95
N LEU A 181 -6.07 9.31 15.44
CA LEU A 181 -6.29 9.12 16.87
C LEU A 181 -5.10 8.45 17.56
N THR A 182 -4.42 7.52 16.88
CA THR A 182 -3.22 6.86 17.39
C THR A 182 -2.08 7.88 17.56
N VAL A 183 -1.88 8.74 16.57
CA VAL A 183 -0.87 9.83 16.64
C VAL A 183 -1.22 10.80 17.76
N GLU A 184 -2.49 11.24 17.87
CA GLU A 184 -2.94 12.11 18.96
C GLU A 184 -2.72 11.48 20.33
N ALA A 185 -2.98 10.18 20.49
CA ALA A 185 -2.71 9.45 21.71
C ALA A 185 -1.22 9.51 22.08
N ALA A 186 -0.35 9.27 21.11
CA ALA A 186 1.09 9.26 21.29
C ALA A 186 1.65 10.66 21.67
N LEU A 187 1.15 11.72 21.03
CA LEU A 187 1.64 13.09 21.25
C LEU A 187 1.06 13.73 22.52
N SER A 188 -0.22 13.47 22.84
CA SER A 188 -0.90 14.09 23.98
C SER A 188 -0.84 13.27 25.27
N GLY A 189 -0.53 11.99 25.21
CA GLY A 189 -0.60 11.03 26.33
C GLY A 189 -2.04 10.72 26.80
N ARG A 190 -3.05 11.15 26.07
CA ARG A 190 -4.47 10.96 26.42
C ARG A 190 -4.94 9.55 26.08
N ARG A 191 -5.20 8.76 27.10
CA ARG A 191 -5.63 7.34 26.96
C ARG A 191 -6.95 7.18 26.22
N GLU A 192 -7.85 8.16 26.31
CA GLU A 192 -9.13 8.13 25.58
C GLU A 192 -8.96 8.03 24.09
N HIS A 193 -7.91 8.61 23.51
CA HIS A 193 -7.64 8.50 22.07
C HIS A 193 -7.25 7.07 21.66
N VAL A 194 -6.59 6.31 22.53
CA VAL A 194 -6.35 4.86 22.31
C VAL A 194 -7.67 4.11 22.23
N TYR A 195 -8.58 4.39 23.17
CA TYR A 195 -9.90 3.78 23.18
C TYR A 195 -10.72 4.16 21.94
N HIS A 196 -10.72 5.44 21.58
CA HIS A 196 -11.42 5.91 20.38
C HIS A 196 -10.86 5.28 19.10
N ALA A 197 -9.52 5.17 18.97
CA ALA A 197 -8.89 4.49 17.84
C ALA A 197 -9.35 3.03 17.76
N ALA A 198 -9.33 2.30 18.88
CA ALA A 198 -9.77 0.91 18.93
C ALA A 198 -11.25 0.73 18.56
N MET A 199 -12.11 1.67 18.99
CA MET A 199 -13.54 1.65 18.65
C MET A 199 -13.80 1.90 17.14
N LEU A 200 -12.92 2.64 16.47
CA LEU A 200 -13.02 2.93 15.03
C LEU A 200 -12.27 1.92 14.17
N GLU A 201 -11.50 1.04 14.77
CA GLU A 201 -10.78 -0.05 14.10
C GLU A 201 -11.76 -1.15 13.65
N ILE A 202 -12.48 -0.88 12.57
CA ILE A 202 -13.54 -1.75 12.06
C ILE A 202 -12.91 -2.97 11.36
N GLY A 203 -13.01 -4.14 12.01
CA GLY A 203 -12.68 -5.42 11.41
C GLY A 203 -11.41 -6.10 11.92
N ARG A 204 -10.51 -5.39 12.59
CA ARG A 204 -9.30 -5.98 13.19
C ARG A 204 -9.52 -6.51 14.61
N ALA A 205 -10.52 -6.03 15.32
CA ALA A 205 -10.80 -6.44 16.70
C ALA A 205 -11.36 -7.87 16.83
N HIS A 206 -11.40 -8.63 15.75
CA HIS A 206 -11.97 -9.98 15.71
C HIS A 206 -10.96 -11.07 15.31
N VAL A 207 -9.69 -10.72 15.21
CA VAL A 207 -8.59 -11.68 14.99
C VAL A 207 -8.10 -12.22 16.32
#